data_797a1a9add2136c59f97404038f95cc3
#
_entry.id   797a1a9add2136c59f97404038f95cc3
#
_cell.length_a   1.000
_cell.length_b   1.000
_cell.length_c   1.000
_cell.angle_alpha   90.00
_cell.angle_beta   90.00
_cell.angle_gamma   90.00
#
_symmetry.space_group_name_H-M   'P 1'
#
loop_
_entity.id
_entity.type
_entity.pdbx_description
1 polymer ?
#
loop_
_entity_poly.entity_id
_entity_poly.type
_entity_poly.pdbx_seq_one_letter_code
_entity_poly.pdbx_strand_id
1 'polypeptide(L)'
;KDHRDRSLSIGIMLVVFSVGVAALIWDYNGAYRKNVEEITRKTYGKGKKTEELRVEGKERVLGEIPIEVTEQVYGEQEISQVLKQAVKKIDSLILGENVSLDHVDRDLNLLTEIPGKPIDVTWKLDRYDVINIYGKLKEDRLVSEGTPVKLTAILTYREDVEKQVLYECMAMVYPRMTGSDGALLEKVRRTVAEKDQDTR
;
A
#
# COMPACT_ATOMS: atom_id res chain seq x y z
N LYS A 1 -73.41 -28.95 22.32
CA LYS A 1 -73.17 -27.90 21.27
C LYS A 1 -72.18 -26.85 21.73
N ASP A 2 -72.13 -26.52 22.99
CA ASP A 2 -71.36 -25.44 23.56
C ASP A 2 -69.82 -25.65 23.52
N HIS A 3 -69.36 -26.89 23.75
CA HIS A 3 -67.93 -27.17 23.78
C HIS A 3 -67.24 -27.12 22.40
N ARG A 4 -67.97 -27.43 21.33
CA ARG A 4 -67.45 -27.43 19.98
C ARG A 4 -67.32 -25.97 19.43
N ASP A 5 -68.26 -25.12 19.80
CA ASP A 5 -68.21 -23.72 19.40
C ASP A 5 -67.16 -22.93 20.15
N ARG A 6 -66.88 -23.25 21.41
CA ARG A 6 -65.75 -22.71 22.21
C ARG A 6 -64.40 -23.16 21.65
N SER A 7 -64.28 -24.40 21.30
CA SER A 7 -63.05 -24.94 20.71
C SER A 7 -62.75 -24.32 19.36
N LEU A 8 -63.76 -24.14 18.50
CA LEU A 8 -63.63 -23.44 17.22
C LEU A 8 -63.22 -21.96 17.40
N SER A 9 -63.82 -21.25 18.37
CA SER A 9 -63.47 -19.83 18.66
C SER A 9 -62.04 -19.70 19.13
N ILE A 10 -61.57 -20.59 20.02
CA ILE A 10 -60.16 -20.58 20.51
C ILE A 10 -59.22 -20.91 19.34
N GLY A 11 -59.55 -21.85 18.46
CA GLY A 11 -58.73 -22.19 17.32
C GLY A 11 -58.56 -21.03 16.33
N ILE A 12 -59.67 -20.30 16.05
CA ILE A 12 -59.65 -19.12 15.15
C ILE A 12 -58.80 -18.01 15.82
N MET A 13 -58.94 -17.80 17.11
CA MET A 13 -58.16 -16.75 17.84
C MET A 13 -56.67 -17.06 17.85
N LEU A 14 -56.26 -18.30 17.98
CA LEU A 14 -54.87 -18.73 17.86
C LEU A 14 -54.27 -18.52 16.47
N VAL A 15 -55.06 -18.83 15.43
CA VAL A 15 -54.64 -18.59 14.03
C VAL A 15 -54.47 -17.11 13.75
N VAL A 16 -55.43 -16.26 14.15
CA VAL A 16 -55.33 -14.79 14.00
C VAL A 16 -54.13 -14.23 14.75
N PHE A 17 -53.88 -14.72 15.97
CA PHE A 17 -52.74 -14.29 16.75
C PHE A 17 -51.42 -14.72 16.11
N SER A 18 -51.28 -15.95 15.61
CA SER A 18 -50.09 -16.43 14.94
C SER A 18 -49.79 -15.67 13.66
N VAL A 19 -50.80 -15.34 12.86
CA VAL A 19 -50.66 -14.50 11.65
C VAL A 19 -50.23 -13.09 12.04
N GLY A 20 -50.79 -12.52 13.09
CA GLY A 20 -50.41 -11.19 13.57
C GLY A 20 -48.93 -11.14 14.06
N VAL A 21 -48.49 -12.16 14.80
CA VAL A 21 -47.08 -12.27 15.23
C VAL A 21 -46.17 -12.47 14.02
N ALA A 22 -46.53 -13.32 13.05
CA ALA A 22 -45.74 -13.50 11.84
C ALA A 22 -45.64 -12.21 11.03
N ALA A 23 -46.71 -11.43 10.91
CA ALA A 23 -46.68 -10.11 10.25
C ALA A 23 -45.77 -9.11 10.97
N LEU A 24 -45.80 -9.07 12.31
CA LEU A 24 -44.91 -8.22 13.10
C LEU A 24 -43.44 -8.61 12.95
N ILE A 25 -43.14 -9.91 12.92
CA ILE A 25 -41.77 -10.40 12.68
C ILE A 25 -41.31 -10.04 11.27
N TRP A 26 -42.20 -10.14 10.28
CA TRP A 26 -41.90 -9.79 8.89
C TRP A 26 -41.62 -8.27 8.76
N ASP A 27 -42.44 -7.44 9.36
CA ASP A 27 -42.26 -5.98 9.35
C ASP A 27 -40.97 -5.58 10.12
N TYR A 28 -40.71 -6.23 11.25
CA TYR A 28 -39.47 -6.02 12.02
C TYR A 28 -38.22 -6.42 11.22
N ASN A 29 -38.21 -7.60 10.56
CA ASN A 29 -37.11 -8.06 9.71
C ASN A 29 -36.99 -7.22 8.42
N GLY A 30 -38.10 -6.74 7.85
CA GLY A 30 -38.10 -5.88 6.67
C GLY A 30 -37.58 -4.48 6.96
N ALA A 31 -37.90 -3.93 8.15
CA ALA A 31 -37.42 -2.61 8.56
C ALA A 31 -35.89 -2.59 8.88
N TYR A 32 -35.29 -3.75 9.16
CA TYR A 32 -33.84 -3.87 9.50
C TYR A 32 -32.95 -4.26 8.31
N ARG A 33 -33.49 -4.48 7.12
CA ARG A 33 -32.66 -4.50 5.90
C ARG A 33 -32.32 -3.05 5.49
N LYS A 34 -31.54 -2.39 6.33
CA LYS A 34 -30.71 -1.30 5.85
C LYS A 34 -29.71 -1.94 4.89
N ASN A 35 -29.82 -1.62 3.62
CA ASN A 35 -28.68 -1.68 2.72
C ASN A 35 -27.66 -0.66 3.26
N VAL A 36 -26.85 -1.10 4.22
CA VAL A 36 -25.63 -0.38 4.55
C VAL A 36 -24.74 -0.64 3.35
N GLU A 37 -24.75 0.27 2.41
CA GLU A 37 -23.77 0.33 1.35
C GLU A 37 -22.44 0.47 2.07
N GLU A 38 -21.62 -0.56 2.00
CA GLU A 38 -20.32 -0.58 2.68
C GLU A 38 -19.43 0.47 2.00
N ILE A 39 -19.21 1.58 2.68
CA ILE A 39 -18.36 2.66 2.19
C ILE A 39 -16.91 2.18 2.31
N THR A 40 -16.37 1.65 1.21
CA THR A 40 -14.97 1.25 1.13
C THR A 40 -14.06 2.45 0.92
N ARG A 41 -13.06 2.58 1.80
CA ARG A 41 -12.01 3.59 1.64
C ARG A 41 -11.09 3.21 0.50
N LYS A 42 -10.67 4.20 -0.29
CA LYS A 42 -9.64 4.00 -1.30
C LYS A 42 -8.30 3.66 -0.64
N THR A 43 -7.49 2.85 -1.32
CA THR A 43 -6.11 2.60 -0.91
C THR A 43 -5.30 3.90 -0.89
N TYR A 44 -4.29 3.94 -0.04
CA TYR A 44 -3.39 5.08 0.10
C TYR A 44 -2.89 5.62 -1.26
N GLY A 45 -2.77 6.94 -1.38
CA GLY A 45 -2.29 7.64 -2.59
C GLY A 45 -3.34 7.83 -3.68
N LYS A 46 -4.59 7.37 -3.49
CA LYS A 46 -5.69 7.59 -4.45
C LYS A 46 -6.60 8.76 -4.08
N GLY A 47 -6.23 9.49 -3.03
CA GLY A 47 -6.92 10.69 -2.58
C GLY A 47 -8.32 10.43 -2.00
N LYS A 48 -8.94 11.50 -1.54
CA LYS A 48 -10.28 11.49 -0.98
C LYS A 48 -11.33 11.13 -2.02
N LYS A 49 -12.43 10.53 -1.59
CA LYS A 49 -13.59 10.21 -2.41
C LYS A 49 -14.81 10.89 -1.78
N THR A 50 -15.58 11.61 -2.58
CA THR A 50 -16.90 12.07 -2.14
C THR A 50 -17.94 11.04 -2.55
N GLU A 51 -18.69 10.52 -1.61
CA GLU A 51 -19.87 9.67 -1.85
C GLU A 51 -21.11 10.36 -1.36
N GLU A 52 -22.19 10.23 -2.12
CA GLU A 52 -23.50 10.75 -1.77
C GLU A 52 -24.26 9.67 -1.00
N LEU A 53 -24.46 9.89 0.31
CA LEU A 53 -25.28 9.01 1.11
C LEU A 53 -26.75 9.38 0.93
N ARG A 54 -27.49 8.50 0.27
CA ARG A 54 -28.93 8.64 0.10
C ARG A 54 -29.65 8.30 1.40
N VAL A 55 -30.34 9.28 1.97
CA VAL A 55 -31.13 9.09 3.18
C VAL A 55 -32.59 8.83 2.80
N GLU A 56 -33.03 7.60 3.04
CA GLU A 56 -34.41 7.18 2.76
C GLU A 56 -35.23 7.14 4.05
N GLY A 57 -36.40 7.80 4.04
CA GLY A 57 -37.43 7.66 5.05
C GLY A 57 -38.41 6.54 4.68
N LYS A 58 -39.39 6.25 5.56
CA LYS A 58 -40.36 5.16 5.36
C LYS A 58 -41.16 5.24 4.05
N GLU A 59 -41.34 6.43 3.48
CA GLU A 59 -42.16 6.63 2.29
C GLU A 59 -41.55 7.53 1.20
N ARG A 60 -40.38 8.14 1.47
CA ARG A 60 -39.71 9.05 0.52
C ARG A 60 -38.22 9.19 0.79
N VAL A 61 -37.49 9.52 -0.26
CA VAL A 61 -36.10 9.98 -0.14
C VAL A 61 -36.08 11.32 0.59
N LEU A 62 -35.36 11.40 1.70
CA LEU A 62 -35.27 12.60 2.52
C LEU A 62 -34.20 13.56 2.00
N GLY A 63 -33.19 13.05 1.32
CA GLY A 63 -32.10 13.83 0.75
C GLY A 63 -30.86 13.00 0.48
N GLU A 64 -29.88 13.64 -0.14
CA GLU A 64 -28.55 13.11 -0.38
C GLU A 64 -27.56 13.96 0.42
N ILE A 65 -26.69 13.31 1.21
CA ILE A 65 -25.68 13.97 2.03
C ILE A 65 -24.33 13.61 1.46
N PRO A 66 -23.54 14.57 0.94
CA PRO A 66 -22.18 14.30 0.50
C PRO A 66 -21.30 13.99 1.71
N ILE A 67 -20.68 12.80 1.69
CA ILE A 67 -19.72 12.37 2.70
C ILE A 67 -18.34 12.31 2.06
N GLU A 68 -17.39 13.03 2.64
CA GLU A 68 -16.00 12.94 2.25
C GLU A 68 -15.35 11.73 2.93
N VAL A 69 -15.03 10.70 2.15
CA VAL A 69 -14.34 9.49 2.62
C VAL A 69 -12.86 9.66 2.39
N THR A 70 -12.09 9.79 3.47
CA THR A 70 -10.63 9.84 3.42
C THR A 70 -10.07 8.49 2.99
N GLU A 71 -8.88 8.49 2.40
CA GLU A 71 -8.17 7.26 2.07
C GLU A 71 -7.85 6.41 3.31
N GLN A 72 -7.45 5.16 3.09
CA GLN A 72 -7.16 4.22 4.16
C GLN A 72 -5.88 4.66 4.90
N VAL A 73 -5.98 4.82 6.22
CA VAL A 73 -4.84 5.06 7.12
C VAL A 73 -4.41 3.70 7.68
N TYR A 74 -3.11 3.44 7.68
CA TYR A 74 -2.56 2.20 8.23
C TYR A 74 -2.63 2.18 9.76
N GLY A 75 -3.02 1.04 10.33
CA GLY A 75 -2.88 0.79 11.77
C GLY A 75 -1.41 0.55 12.16
N GLU A 76 -1.08 0.60 13.45
CA GLU A 76 0.31 0.47 13.94
C GLU A 76 1.03 -0.80 13.46
N GLN A 77 0.32 -1.93 13.47
CA GLN A 77 0.88 -3.19 12.98
C GLN A 77 1.14 -3.18 11.48
N GLU A 78 0.24 -2.56 10.71
CA GLU A 78 0.38 -2.40 9.27
C GLU A 78 1.54 -1.46 8.92
N ILE A 79 1.70 -0.33 9.65
CA ILE A 79 2.84 0.58 9.49
C ILE A 79 4.15 -0.18 9.65
N SER A 80 4.27 -0.97 10.72
CA SER A 80 5.47 -1.79 10.96
C SER A 80 5.74 -2.78 9.82
N GLN A 81 4.70 -3.41 9.28
CA GLN A 81 4.83 -4.34 8.15
C GLN A 81 5.23 -3.62 6.86
N VAL A 82 4.62 -2.46 6.58
CA VAL A 82 4.90 -1.66 5.38
C VAL A 82 6.34 -1.15 5.41
N LEU A 83 6.84 -0.67 6.55
CA LEU A 83 8.24 -0.27 6.73
C LEU A 83 9.20 -1.44 6.53
N LYS A 84 8.93 -2.62 7.12
CA LYS A 84 9.73 -3.83 6.93
C LYS A 84 9.77 -4.29 5.46
N GLN A 85 8.64 -4.20 4.77
CA GLN A 85 8.57 -4.54 3.34
C GLN A 85 9.36 -3.54 2.48
N ALA A 86 9.32 -2.25 2.82
CA ALA A 86 10.10 -1.23 2.15
C ALA A 86 11.61 -1.49 2.30
N VAL A 87 12.07 -1.79 3.51
CA VAL A 87 13.48 -2.17 3.77
C VAL A 87 13.91 -3.36 2.93
N LYS A 88 13.08 -4.40 2.79
CA LYS A 88 13.42 -5.58 1.97
C LYS A 88 13.55 -5.28 0.47
N LYS A 89 12.91 -4.22 -0.01
CA LYS A 89 12.91 -3.85 -1.42
C LYS A 89 13.87 -2.72 -1.77
N ILE A 90 14.41 -2.02 -0.77
CA ILE A 90 15.15 -0.79 -0.99
C ILE A 90 16.39 -1.02 -1.86
N ASP A 91 17.12 -2.13 -1.67
CA ASP A 91 18.28 -2.48 -2.49
C ASP A 91 17.94 -2.54 -3.97
N SER A 92 16.87 -3.24 -4.31
CA SER A 92 16.44 -3.35 -5.70
C SER A 92 15.94 -2.03 -6.29
N LEU A 93 15.39 -1.14 -5.46
CA LEU A 93 14.88 0.16 -5.90
C LEU A 93 16.00 1.16 -6.18
N ILE A 94 17.13 1.07 -5.43
CA ILE A 94 18.24 2.01 -5.55
C ILE A 94 19.28 1.61 -6.59
N LEU A 95 19.29 0.37 -7.06
CA LEU A 95 20.28 -0.12 -8.02
C LEU A 95 20.31 0.68 -9.34
N GLY A 96 19.18 1.26 -9.76
CA GLY A 96 19.11 1.91 -11.07
C GLY A 96 19.44 0.93 -12.19
N GLU A 97 20.50 1.22 -12.95
CA GLU A 97 21.01 0.35 -14.02
C GLU A 97 22.10 -0.62 -13.54
N ASN A 98 22.45 -0.63 -12.26
CA ASN A 98 23.45 -1.53 -11.71
C ASN A 98 22.85 -2.91 -11.44
N VAL A 99 23.69 -3.96 -11.49
CA VAL A 99 23.27 -5.35 -11.23
C VAL A 99 23.23 -5.63 -9.73
N SER A 100 24.18 -5.08 -8.96
CA SER A 100 24.28 -5.27 -7.52
C SER A 100 24.97 -4.08 -6.85
N LEU A 101 24.83 -3.96 -5.53
CA LEU A 101 25.57 -2.97 -4.75
C LEU A 101 27.05 -3.33 -4.59
N ASP A 102 27.43 -4.58 -4.82
CA ASP A 102 28.83 -5.02 -4.80
C ASP A 102 29.63 -4.56 -6.04
N HIS A 103 28.92 -4.10 -7.09
CA HIS A 103 29.54 -3.55 -8.28
C HIS A 103 28.68 -2.44 -8.87
N VAL A 104 28.95 -1.21 -8.43
CA VAL A 104 28.24 0.00 -8.84
C VAL A 104 29.15 0.80 -9.78
N ASP A 105 28.81 0.87 -11.06
CA ASP A 105 29.50 1.66 -12.10
C ASP A 105 28.56 2.60 -12.85
N ARG A 106 27.33 2.70 -12.40
CA ARG A 106 26.26 3.59 -12.88
C ARG A 106 25.66 4.35 -11.69
N ASP A 107 24.97 5.45 -11.99
CA ASP A 107 24.27 6.22 -10.99
C ASP A 107 23.27 5.36 -10.22
N LEU A 108 23.23 5.53 -8.91
CA LEU A 108 22.21 4.93 -8.05
C LEU A 108 20.93 5.78 -8.10
N ASN A 109 19.80 5.12 -7.92
CA ASN A 109 18.50 5.80 -7.78
C ASN A 109 18.18 6.03 -6.31
N LEU A 110 18.76 7.05 -5.66
CA LEU A 110 18.48 7.39 -4.26
C LEU A 110 17.13 8.09 -4.17
N LEU A 111 16.06 7.30 -4.23
CA LEU A 111 14.69 7.80 -4.19
C LEU A 111 14.37 8.44 -2.84
N THR A 112 13.52 9.48 -2.84
CA THR A 112 13.09 10.21 -1.64
C THR A 112 11.78 9.70 -1.07
N GLU A 113 11.09 8.80 -1.78
CA GLU A 113 9.85 8.16 -1.33
C GLU A 113 9.74 6.74 -1.90
N ILE A 114 9.05 5.85 -1.19
CA ILE A 114 8.76 4.50 -1.68
C ILE A 114 7.51 4.53 -2.57
N PRO A 115 7.60 4.10 -3.84
CA PRO A 115 6.47 4.13 -4.76
C PRO A 115 5.23 3.41 -4.22
N GLY A 116 4.10 4.11 -4.19
CA GLY A 116 2.82 3.58 -3.75
C GLY A 116 2.69 3.30 -2.25
N LYS A 117 3.62 3.82 -1.44
CA LYS A 117 3.59 3.72 0.02
C LYS A 117 3.79 5.09 0.67
N PRO A 118 3.19 5.36 1.84
CA PRO A 118 3.38 6.60 2.58
C PRO A 118 4.70 6.62 3.35
N ILE A 119 5.80 6.38 2.66
CA ILE A 119 7.12 6.29 3.25
C ILE A 119 8.05 7.26 2.54
N ASP A 120 8.54 8.22 3.28
CA ASP A 120 9.60 9.11 2.86
C ASP A 120 10.97 8.51 3.20
N VAL A 121 11.96 8.75 2.33
CA VAL A 121 13.30 8.20 2.49
C VAL A 121 14.31 9.34 2.52
N THR A 122 15.10 9.39 3.58
CA THR A 122 16.21 10.33 3.71
C THR A 122 17.52 9.57 3.68
N TRP A 123 18.45 10.00 2.82
CA TRP A 123 19.74 9.36 2.64
C TRP A 123 20.85 10.12 3.35
N LYS A 124 21.77 9.35 3.97
CA LYS A 124 23.08 9.81 4.45
C LYS A 124 24.14 8.91 3.86
N LEU A 125 25.21 9.51 3.36
CA LEU A 125 26.36 8.82 2.80
C LEU A 125 27.61 9.19 3.61
N ASP A 126 28.54 8.28 3.75
CA ASP A 126 29.85 8.56 4.37
C ASP A 126 30.84 9.20 3.39
N ARG A 127 30.62 9.02 2.06
CA ARG A 127 31.50 9.48 0.98
C ARG A 127 30.75 10.30 -0.07
N TYR A 128 30.40 11.54 0.28
CA TYR A 128 29.78 12.49 -0.66
C TYR A 128 30.74 12.96 -1.77
N ASP A 129 32.04 12.70 -1.63
CA ASP A 129 33.06 12.91 -2.66
C ASP A 129 33.00 11.86 -3.76
N VAL A 130 32.35 10.71 -3.54
CA VAL A 130 32.21 9.56 -4.45
C VAL A 130 30.82 9.52 -5.07
N ILE A 131 29.77 9.62 -4.27
CA ILE A 131 28.37 9.66 -4.70
C ILE A 131 27.71 10.89 -4.10
N ASN A 132 26.99 11.66 -4.90
CA ASN A 132 26.23 12.79 -4.36
C ASN A 132 24.87 12.36 -3.78
N ILE A 133 24.15 13.30 -3.16
CA ILE A 133 22.83 13.05 -2.53
C ILE A 133 21.73 12.59 -3.52
N TYR A 134 21.96 12.73 -4.81
CA TYR A 134 21.04 12.29 -5.88
C TYR A 134 21.43 10.93 -6.45
N GLY A 135 22.46 10.29 -5.88
CA GLY A 135 22.95 9.00 -6.34
C GLY A 135 23.93 9.06 -7.53
N LYS A 136 24.33 10.27 -7.98
CA LYS A 136 25.24 10.41 -9.12
C LYS A 136 26.67 10.17 -8.69
N LEU A 137 27.38 9.36 -9.47
CA LEU A 137 28.79 9.06 -9.28
C LEU A 137 29.66 10.25 -9.70
N LYS A 138 30.72 10.49 -8.95
CA LYS A 138 31.78 11.46 -9.27
C LYS A 138 32.99 10.73 -9.81
N GLU A 139 33.05 10.59 -11.13
CA GLU A 139 34.02 9.73 -11.84
C GLU A 139 35.48 10.11 -11.59
N ASP A 140 35.77 11.39 -11.30
CA ASP A 140 37.09 11.93 -11.02
C ASP A 140 37.71 11.43 -9.68
N ARG A 141 36.91 10.78 -8.85
CA ARG A 141 37.31 10.27 -7.51
C ARG A 141 37.32 8.74 -7.43
N LEU A 142 36.94 8.08 -8.51
CA LEU A 142 36.83 6.62 -8.54
C LEU A 142 38.17 5.96 -8.88
N VAL A 143 38.44 4.82 -8.24
CA VAL A 143 39.64 4.01 -8.47
C VAL A 143 39.25 2.63 -8.99
N SER A 144 40.15 2.01 -9.77
CA SER A 144 39.91 0.72 -10.43
C SER A 144 39.64 -0.44 -9.46
N GLU A 145 40.21 -0.36 -8.26
CA GLU A 145 40.04 -1.35 -7.20
C GLU A 145 38.65 -1.27 -6.54
N GLY A 146 37.87 -0.25 -6.87
CA GLY A 146 36.59 0.05 -6.26
C GLY A 146 36.72 0.88 -4.99
N THR A 147 35.70 1.66 -4.72
CA THR A 147 35.62 2.54 -3.53
C THR A 147 34.39 2.17 -2.72
N PRO A 148 34.54 1.70 -1.46
CA PRO A 148 33.41 1.40 -0.62
C PRO A 148 32.71 2.68 -0.15
N VAL A 149 31.38 2.71 -0.25
CA VAL A 149 30.53 3.80 0.24
C VAL A 149 29.41 3.22 1.10
N LYS A 150 29.32 3.70 2.33
CA LYS A 150 28.23 3.33 3.23
C LYS A 150 27.03 4.25 2.95
N LEU A 151 25.90 3.61 2.62
CA LEU A 151 24.62 4.26 2.44
C LEU A 151 23.74 3.99 3.66
N THR A 152 23.17 5.02 4.23
CA THR A 152 22.22 4.92 5.33
C THR A 152 20.92 5.56 4.91
N ALA A 153 19.83 4.79 4.86
CA ALA A 153 18.49 5.26 4.61
C ALA A 153 17.67 5.33 5.90
N ILE A 154 16.99 6.44 6.11
CA ILE A 154 15.98 6.61 7.16
C ILE A 154 14.63 6.59 6.45
N LEU A 155 13.88 5.51 6.65
CA LEU A 155 12.54 5.35 6.11
C LEU A 155 11.54 5.81 7.17
N THR A 156 10.78 6.86 6.87
CA THR A 156 9.85 7.50 7.80
C THR A 156 8.44 7.36 7.27
N TYR A 157 7.50 6.91 8.11
CA TYR A 157 6.09 6.92 7.77
C TYR A 157 5.56 8.35 7.74
N ARG A 158 4.99 8.78 6.61
CA ARG A 158 4.65 10.19 6.33
C ARG A 158 3.66 10.81 7.31
N GLU A 159 2.68 10.02 7.78
CA GLU A 159 1.63 10.49 8.68
C GLU A 159 2.07 10.50 10.16
N ASP A 160 3.18 9.81 10.49
CA ASP A 160 3.74 9.74 11.83
C ASP A 160 5.26 9.63 11.78
N VAL A 161 5.94 10.76 11.94
CA VAL A 161 7.41 10.88 11.84
C VAL A 161 8.17 10.12 12.95
N GLU A 162 7.49 9.70 14.01
CA GLU A 162 8.11 8.86 15.05
C GLU A 162 8.25 7.40 14.58
N LYS A 163 7.43 7.00 13.61
CA LYS A 163 7.48 5.66 13.01
C LYS A 163 8.52 5.65 11.89
N GLN A 164 9.74 5.31 12.25
CA GLN A 164 10.86 5.24 11.31
C GLN A 164 11.69 3.97 11.50
N VAL A 165 12.38 3.60 10.44
CA VAL A 165 13.31 2.47 10.42
C VAL A 165 14.59 2.90 9.72
N LEU A 166 15.72 2.50 10.32
CA LEU A 166 17.06 2.71 9.76
C LEU A 166 17.43 1.50 8.91
N TYR A 167 17.98 1.76 7.74
CA TYR A 167 18.56 0.75 6.86
C TYR A 167 19.97 1.17 6.45
N GLU A 168 20.93 0.25 6.50
CA GLU A 168 22.32 0.49 6.12
C GLU A 168 22.79 -0.55 5.12
N CYS A 169 23.49 -0.12 4.09
CA CYS A 169 24.15 -1.00 3.13
C CYS A 169 25.51 -0.44 2.70
N MET A 170 26.33 -1.30 2.10
CA MET A 170 27.60 -0.91 1.49
C MET A 170 27.47 -1.02 -0.02
N ALA A 171 27.91 0.01 -0.72
CA ALA A 171 28.05 -0.02 -2.17
C ALA A 171 29.55 0.02 -2.51
N MET A 172 29.97 -0.89 -3.40
CA MET A 172 31.33 -0.88 -3.96
C MET A 172 31.29 -0.19 -5.32
N VAL A 173 31.86 1.01 -5.37
CA VAL A 173 31.75 1.92 -6.52
C VAL A 173 32.99 1.85 -7.38
N TYR A 174 32.82 1.64 -8.67
CA TYR A 174 33.87 1.52 -9.68
C TYR A 174 33.75 2.62 -10.74
N PRO A 175 34.84 3.00 -11.40
CA PRO A 175 34.78 3.87 -12.57
C PRO A 175 33.99 3.21 -13.70
N ARG A 176 33.25 4.01 -14.46
CA ARG A 176 32.51 3.53 -15.64
C ARG A 176 33.48 2.99 -16.68
N MET A 177 33.27 1.75 -17.10
CA MET A 177 34.06 1.16 -18.19
C MET A 177 33.69 1.87 -19.51
N THR A 178 34.68 2.47 -20.14
CA THR A 178 34.55 3.11 -21.46
C THR A 178 35.32 2.29 -22.50
N GLY A 179 34.77 2.09 -23.70
CA GLY A 179 35.41 1.34 -24.79
C GLY A 179 34.73 0.01 -25.12
N SER A 180 35.44 -0.84 -25.87
CA SER A 180 34.95 -2.16 -26.34
C SER A 180 34.53 -3.10 -25.21
N ASP A 181 35.25 -3.06 -24.09
CA ASP A 181 34.98 -3.90 -22.92
C ASP A 181 33.72 -3.46 -22.19
N GLY A 182 33.46 -2.15 -22.14
CA GLY A 182 32.20 -1.61 -21.60
C GLY A 182 30.98 -2.04 -22.43
N ALA A 183 31.09 -2.04 -23.74
CA ALA A 183 30.03 -2.48 -24.65
C ALA A 183 29.74 -3.99 -24.53
N LEU A 184 30.78 -4.80 -24.33
CA LEU A 184 30.63 -6.25 -24.11
C LEU A 184 29.94 -6.53 -22.77
N LEU A 185 30.37 -5.85 -21.70
CA LEU A 185 29.78 -5.99 -20.37
C LEU A 185 28.31 -5.57 -20.36
N GLU A 186 27.96 -4.49 -21.06
CA GLU A 186 26.58 -4.02 -21.21
C GLU A 186 25.69 -5.05 -21.91
N LYS A 187 26.22 -5.70 -22.94
CA LYS A 187 25.52 -6.79 -23.64
C LYS A 187 25.27 -7.98 -22.72
N VAL A 188 26.24 -8.36 -21.91
CA VAL A 188 26.10 -9.46 -20.92
C VAL A 188 25.06 -9.08 -19.85
N ARG A 189 25.10 -7.87 -19.32
CA ARG A 189 24.11 -7.37 -18.33
C ARG A 189 22.69 -7.44 -18.85
N ARG A 190 22.47 -6.98 -20.10
CA ARG A 190 21.14 -7.02 -20.73
C ARG A 190 20.64 -8.45 -20.86
N THR A 191 21.50 -9.37 -21.28
CA THR A 191 21.13 -10.79 -21.44
C THR A 191 20.78 -11.44 -20.08
N VAL A 192 21.49 -11.09 -19.01
CA VAL A 192 21.20 -11.60 -17.66
C VAL A 192 19.87 -11.04 -17.15
N ALA A 193 19.62 -9.74 -17.33
CA ALA A 193 18.37 -9.10 -16.90
C ALA A 193 17.14 -9.65 -17.66
N GLU A 194 17.25 -9.91 -18.97
CA GLU A 194 16.20 -10.54 -19.77
C GLU A 194 15.88 -11.96 -19.27
N LYS A 195 16.93 -12.73 -18.91
CA LYS A 195 16.78 -14.10 -18.43
C LYS A 195 16.12 -14.19 -17.04
N ASP A 196 16.37 -13.20 -16.20
CA ASP A 196 15.77 -13.10 -14.83
C ASP A 196 14.29 -12.72 -14.88
N GLN A 197 13.85 -12.01 -15.92
CA GLN A 197 12.44 -11.69 -16.17
C GLN A 197 11.65 -12.88 -16.74
N ASP A 198 12.30 -13.79 -17.46
CA ASP A 198 11.65 -14.95 -18.07
C ASP A 198 11.49 -16.13 -17.07
N THR A 199 12.08 -16.02 -15.88
CA THR A 199 12.06 -17.06 -14.84
C THR A 199 11.09 -16.74 -13.68
N ARG A 200 10.34 -15.63 -13.77
CA ARG A 200 9.30 -15.21 -12.80
C ARG A 200 7.90 -15.31 -13.40
#